data_e59c84b73dbc9b30ecd9aeb45bd6c58b
#
_entry.id   e59c84b73dbc9b30ecd9aeb45bd6c58b
#
_cell.length_a   1.000
_cell.length_b   1.000
_cell.length_c   1.000
_cell.angle_alpha   90.00
_cell.angle_beta   90.00
_cell.angle_gamma   90.00
#
_symmetry.space_group_name_H-M   'P 1'
#
loop_
_entity.id
_entity.type
_entity.pdbx_description
1 polymer ?
#
loop_
_entity_poly.entity_id
_entity_poly.type
_entity_poly.pdbx_seq_one_letter_code
_entity_poly.pdbx_strand_id
1 'polypeptide(L)'
;MNRKQRNMLTRIIIALVMTVGLQFINITGWARLALYLSVYLIIGYDILKKAWLGIVNGRVFDENFLMAVATVGAFSLALYERSGDYLEAIAVMLFYQIGEFFQSYAVGKSRRSIAALMDIRPDYANIEEDGKIVRVDPDDVEVGQTILVQPGERVPIDGVIISGESSLNTSALTGESLPREVGRGDEIISGSINMSGVLQVRTTKEFGDSTVSKILELVEDSASRKSKSEDFIAKFARVYTPAVCYGALALALLPPLFLMLFSGVSLGFATFETWIYRALVFLVISCPCALVVSIPLSFFAGIGGASREGILVKGANILETLSKVRTVVFDKTGTLTKGVFEVNAFHDHGDIDIDVEAEKAQLLEYASIVESSSSHPIAKSLQQAYGKAIDRSRISDVREISGKGISAMIDGVVVAVGNERLMVEMNLTPCHCKTAGTIVHVAVGGRYSGHIVLGDVVKPTSKDAVADLRKSGVTQTVMLTGDARPVAEQIAGSLGIDRVHSQLLPADKVSQMEKILESSQADAKVAFVGDGINDAPVLSRADIGIAMGAMGSDAAIEAADVVLMDDAR
;
A
#
# COMPACT_ATOMS: atom_id res chain seq x y z
N MET A 1 -5.42 -17.53 -18.00
CA MET A 1 -6.29 -16.91 -19.04
C MET A 1 -7.74 -17.03 -18.63
N ASN A 2 -8.48 -15.92 -18.61
CA ASN A 2 -9.92 -15.98 -18.36
C ASN A 2 -10.69 -16.42 -19.64
N ARG A 3 -12.01 -16.73 -19.50
CA ARG A 3 -12.85 -17.21 -20.61
C ARG A 3 -12.87 -16.23 -21.80
N LYS A 4 -12.85 -14.92 -21.54
CA LYS A 4 -12.85 -13.88 -22.57
C LYS A 4 -11.55 -13.88 -23.38
N GLN A 5 -10.39 -13.97 -22.71
CA GLN A 5 -9.08 -14.04 -23.34
C GLN A 5 -8.91 -15.32 -24.18
N ARG A 6 -9.42 -16.45 -23.68
CA ARG A 6 -9.39 -17.71 -24.42
C ARG A 6 -10.21 -17.64 -25.71
N ASN A 7 -11.41 -17.07 -25.63
CA ASN A 7 -12.26 -16.88 -26.81
C ASN A 7 -11.60 -15.95 -27.86
N MET A 8 -10.96 -14.86 -27.40
CA MET A 8 -10.24 -13.93 -28.27
C MET A 8 -9.06 -14.61 -28.97
N LEU A 9 -8.24 -15.36 -28.23
CA LEU A 9 -7.14 -16.12 -28.81
C LEU A 9 -7.63 -17.16 -29.82
N THR A 10 -8.70 -17.88 -29.52
CA THR A 10 -9.30 -18.87 -30.43
C THR A 10 -9.75 -18.20 -31.75
N ARG A 11 -10.39 -17.02 -31.67
CA ARG A 11 -10.81 -16.26 -32.85
C ARG A 11 -9.63 -15.80 -33.70
N ILE A 12 -8.56 -15.31 -33.05
CA ILE A 12 -7.33 -14.90 -33.73
C ILE A 12 -6.72 -16.10 -34.47
N ILE A 13 -6.59 -17.25 -33.81
CA ILE A 13 -6.03 -18.46 -34.44
C ILE A 13 -6.89 -18.93 -35.61
N ILE A 14 -8.22 -18.99 -35.44
CA ILE A 14 -9.14 -19.39 -36.53
C ILE A 14 -8.99 -18.42 -37.71
N ALA A 15 -9.04 -17.10 -37.46
CA ALA A 15 -8.92 -16.11 -38.54
C ALA A 15 -7.57 -16.20 -39.25
N LEU A 16 -6.47 -16.40 -38.50
CA LEU A 16 -5.13 -16.55 -39.05
C LEU A 16 -5.02 -17.78 -39.95
N VAL A 17 -5.48 -18.94 -39.44
CA VAL A 17 -5.45 -20.22 -40.20
C VAL A 17 -6.33 -20.11 -41.48
N MET A 18 -7.51 -19.52 -41.35
CA MET A 18 -8.39 -19.30 -42.54
C MET A 18 -7.74 -18.35 -43.54
N THR A 19 -7.15 -17.23 -43.06
CA THR A 19 -6.49 -16.26 -43.94
C THR A 19 -5.33 -16.88 -44.70
N VAL A 20 -4.45 -17.64 -44.00
CA VAL A 20 -3.32 -18.34 -44.62
C VAL A 20 -3.81 -19.42 -45.56
N GLY A 21 -4.83 -20.22 -45.16
CA GLY A 21 -5.42 -21.27 -46.00
C GLY A 21 -6.01 -20.73 -47.32
N LEU A 22 -6.68 -19.56 -47.24
CA LEU A 22 -7.29 -18.92 -48.43
C LEU A 22 -6.22 -18.41 -49.43
N GLN A 23 -4.97 -18.22 -49.03
CA GLN A 23 -3.88 -17.87 -49.94
C GLN A 23 -3.48 -19.03 -50.89
N PHE A 24 -3.69 -20.28 -50.46
CA PHE A 24 -3.34 -21.47 -51.24
C PHE A 24 -4.49 -21.96 -52.13
N ILE A 25 -5.68 -21.36 -52.01
CA ILE A 25 -6.86 -21.79 -52.74
C ILE A 25 -7.20 -20.73 -53.80
N ASN A 26 -7.15 -21.11 -55.06
CA ASN A 26 -7.48 -20.22 -56.19
C ASN A 26 -9.00 -20.10 -56.35
N ILE A 27 -9.65 -19.30 -55.49
CA ILE A 27 -11.09 -18.99 -55.59
C ILE A 27 -11.23 -17.58 -56.15
N THR A 28 -12.15 -17.41 -57.12
CA THR A 28 -12.42 -16.13 -57.78
C THR A 28 -13.86 -15.71 -57.62
N GLY A 29 -14.17 -14.45 -57.84
CA GLY A 29 -15.52 -13.91 -57.84
C GLY A 29 -16.17 -13.81 -56.47
N TRP A 30 -17.52 -13.98 -56.43
CA TRP A 30 -18.33 -13.80 -55.22
C TRP A 30 -17.98 -14.77 -54.07
N ALA A 31 -17.52 -15.98 -54.43
CA ALA A 31 -17.10 -16.95 -53.42
C ALA A 31 -15.86 -16.49 -52.65
N ARG A 32 -14.88 -15.87 -53.31
CA ARG A 32 -13.73 -15.25 -52.69
C ARG A 32 -14.17 -14.15 -51.72
N LEU A 33 -15.01 -13.22 -52.17
CA LEU A 33 -15.55 -12.15 -51.32
C LEU A 33 -16.24 -12.72 -50.07
N ALA A 34 -17.14 -13.71 -50.23
CA ALA A 34 -17.86 -14.27 -49.08
C ALA A 34 -16.94 -14.92 -48.04
N LEU A 35 -15.90 -15.62 -48.49
CA LEU A 35 -14.93 -16.25 -47.59
C LEU A 35 -14.08 -15.20 -46.83
N TYR A 36 -13.50 -14.20 -47.53
CA TYR A 36 -12.74 -13.15 -46.87
C TYR A 36 -13.61 -12.28 -45.96
N LEU A 37 -14.86 -11.99 -46.34
CA LEU A 37 -15.83 -11.29 -45.49
C LEU A 37 -16.16 -12.10 -44.22
N SER A 38 -16.29 -13.42 -44.33
CA SER A 38 -16.49 -14.25 -43.13
C SER A 38 -15.32 -14.20 -42.15
N VAL A 39 -14.07 -14.26 -42.65
CA VAL A 39 -12.89 -14.11 -41.84
C VAL A 39 -12.84 -12.73 -41.18
N TYR A 40 -13.09 -11.67 -41.95
CA TYR A 40 -13.14 -10.30 -41.44
C TYR A 40 -14.18 -10.11 -40.34
N LEU A 41 -15.38 -10.69 -40.48
CA LEU A 41 -16.43 -10.63 -39.46
C LEU A 41 -16.06 -11.46 -38.22
N ILE A 42 -15.44 -12.63 -38.38
CA ILE A 42 -14.98 -13.44 -37.25
C ILE A 42 -13.97 -12.66 -36.38
N ILE A 43 -13.01 -12.01 -37.00
CA ILE A 43 -11.96 -11.29 -36.25
C ILE A 43 -12.42 -9.90 -35.79
N GLY A 44 -13.25 -9.18 -36.58
CA GLY A 44 -13.61 -7.78 -36.38
C GLY A 44 -14.92 -7.52 -35.66
N TYR A 45 -15.76 -8.54 -35.43
CA TYR A 45 -17.12 -8.38 -34.91
C TYR A 45 -17.20 -7.51 -33.64
N ASP A 46 -16.35 -7.72 -32.68
CA ASP A 46 -16.35 -6.99 -31.41
C ASP A 46 -15.92 -5.53 -31.57
N ILE A 47 -14.97 -5.25 -32.46
CA ILE A 47 -14.51 -3.90 -32.78
C ILE A 47 -15.60 -3.13 -33.51
N LEU A 48 -16.18 -3.74 -34.55
CA LEU A 48 -17.29 -3.15 -35.28
C LEU A 48 -18.50 -2.86 -34.40
N LYS A 49 -18.82 -3.79 -33.47
CA LYS A 49 -19.89 -3.60 -32.50
C LYS A 49 -19.57 -2.45 -31.53
N LYS A 50 -18.34 -2.38 -31.01
CA LYS A 50 -17.91 -1.29 -30.10
C LYS A 50 -17.94 0.06 -30.83
N ALA A 51 -17.44 0.13 -32.05
CA ALA A 51 -17.47 1.34 -32.88
C ALA A 51 -18.91 1.81 -33.12
N TRP A 52 -19.81 0.90 -33.48
CA TRP A 52 -21.23 1.20 -33.66
C TRP A 52 -21.89 1.73 -32.38
N LEU A 53 -21.67 1.06 -31.24
CA LEU A 53 -22.18 1.50 -29.96
C LEU A 53 -21.58 2.85 -29.53
N GLY A 54 -20.30 3.11 -29.87
CA GLY A 54 -19.66 4.41 -29.66
C GLY A 54 -20.37 5.52 -30.42
N ILE A 55 -20.70 5.30 -31.68
CA ILE A 55 -21.45 6.25 -32.52
C ILE A 55 -22.83 6.53 -31.93
N VAL A 56 -23.58 5.47 -31.58
CA VAL A 56 -24.94 5.60 -31.02
C VAL A 56 -24.94 6.34 -29.69
N ASN A 57 -23.90 6.16 -28.85
CA ASN A 57 -23.76 6.80 -27.54
C ASN A 57 -23.05 8.17 -27.59
N GLY A 58 -22.84 8.75 -28.79
CA GLY A 58 -22.21 10.06 -28.95
C GLY A 58 -20.69 10.10 -28.71
N ARG A 59 -20.03 8.93 -28.60
CA ARG A 59 -18.58 8.79 -28.47
C ARG A 59 -17.98 8.32 -29.79
N VAL A 60 -18.04 9.20 -30.79
CA VAL A 60 -17.71 8.85 -32.19
C VAL A 60 -16.22 8.65 -32.40
N PHE A 61 -15.36 9.38 -31.67
CA PHE A 61 -13.93 9.39 -31.93
C PHE A 61 -13.15 8.59 -30.88
N ASP A 62 -13.22 7.24 -30.96
CA ASP A 62 -12.40 6.33 -30.19
C ASP A 62 -11.49 5.47 -31.09
N GLU A 63 -10.60 4.68 -30.51
CA GLU A 63 -9.72 3.78 -31.26
C GLU A 63 -10.49 2.73 -32.06
N ASN A 64 -11.62 2.23 -31.55
CA ASN A 64 -12.44 1.24 -32.25
C ASN A 64 -13.08 1.84 -33.51
N PHE A 65 -13.49 3.12 -33.44
CA PHE A 65 -14.01 3.85 -34.58
C PHE A 65 -12.92 4.02 -35.66
N LEU A 66 -11.70 4.46 -35.30
CA LEU A 66 -10.58 4.59 -36.23
C LEU A 66 -10.31 3.27 -36.97
N MET A 67 -10.22 2.17 -36.21
CA MET A 67 -9.95 0.85 -36.76
C MET A 67 -11.10 0.35 -37.65
N ALA A 68 -12.34 0.58 -37.24
CA ALA A 68 -13.52 0.20 -38.05
C ALA A 68 -13.54 0.97 -39.38
N VAL A 69 -13.35 2.30 -39.35
CA VAL A 69 -13.32 3.14 -40.57
C VAL A 69 -12.19 2.72 -41.51
N ALA A 70 -10.99 2.52 -40.96
CA ALA A 70 -9.84 2.13 -41.76
C ALA A 70 -10.01 0.77 -42.44
N THR A 71 -10.48 -0.25 -41.68
CA THR A 71 -10.59 -1.61 -42.21
C THR A 71 -11.83 -1.82 -43.08
N VAL A 72 -12.98 -1.20 -42.76
CA VAL A 72 -14.15 -1.18 -43.63
C VAL A 72 -13.86 -0.41 -44.94
N GLY A 73 -13.13 0.71 -44.81
CA GLY A 73 -12.70 1.49 -45.97
C GLY A 73 -11.78 0.70 -46.89
N ALA A 74 -10.73 0.05 -46.34
CA ALA A 74 -9.85 -0.80 -47.14
C ALA A 74 -10.58 -1.98 -47.82
N PHE A 75 -11.51 -2.63 -47.09
CA PHE A 75 -12.31 -3.71 -47.64
C PHE A 75 -13.23 -3.22 -48.77
N SER A 76 -13.83 -2.04 -48.58
CA SER A 76 -14.72 -1.42 -49.60
C SER A 76 -13.95 -0.98 -50.84
N LEU A 77 -12.74 -0.49 -50.69
CA LEU A 77 -11.85 -0.08 -51.78
C LEU A 77 -11.47 -1.31 -52.62
N ALA A 78 -11.02 -2.40 -51.96
CA ALA A 78 -10.69 -3.65 -52.65
C ALA A 78 -11.89 -4.26 -53.39
N LEU A 79 -13.12 -4.08 -52.88
CA LEU A 79 -14.35 -4.50 -53.56
C LEU A 79 -14.65 -3.64 -54.80
N TYR A 80 -14.44 -2.33 -54.69
CA TYR A 80 -14.65 -1.40 -55.81
C TYR A 80 -13.67 -1.65 -56.95
N GLU A 81 -12.40 -1.76 -56.63
CA GLU A 81 -11.32 -2.04 -57.60
C GLU A 81 -11.44 -3.44 -58.25
N ARG A 82 -12.26 -4.31 -57.69
CA ARG A 82 -12.32 -5.74 -58.02
C ARG A 82 -10.93 -6.41 -57.99
N SER A 83 -10.01 -5.86 -57.21
CA SER A 83 -8.65 -6.38 -57.04
C SER A 83 -8.66 -7.75 -56.38
N GLY A 84 -9.66 -7.99 -55.53
CA GLY A 84 -9.73 -9.19 -54.69
C GLY A 84 -8.72 -9.18 -53.51
N ASP A 85 -8.05 -8.05 -53.26
CA ASP A 85 -7.04 -7.89 -52.22
C ASP A 85 -7.64 -7.52 -50.87
N TYR A 86 -8.54 -8.37 -50.38
CA TYR A 86 -9.17 -8.22 -49.05
C TYR A 86 -8.21 -8.53 -47.91
N LEU A 87 -7.00 -9.03 -48.21
CA LEU A 87 -6.01 -9.44 -47.24
C LEU A 87 -5.55 -8.31 -46.34
N GLU A 88 -5.37 -7.11 -46.90
CA GLU A 88 -4.89 -5.94 -46.14
C GLU A 88 -5.83 -5.56 -44.99
N ALA A 89 -7.13 -5.48 -45.25
CA ALA A 89 -8.14 -5.17 -44.22
C ALA A 89 -8.15 -6.22 -43.08
N ILE A 90 -8.04 -7.51 -43.46
CA ILE A 90 -7.97 -8.61 -42.49
C ILE A 90 -6.67 -8.59 -41.72
N ALA A 91 -5.52 -8.34 -42.35
CA ALA A 91 -4.22 -8.26 -41.72
C ALA A 91 -4.17 -7.15 -40.67
N VAL A 92 -4.65 -5.95 -41.02
CA VAL A 92 -4.76 -4.82 -40.09
C VAL A 92 -5.61 -5.19 -38.88
N MET A 93 -6.78 -5.81 -39.09
CA MET A 93 -7.66 -6.23 -38.01
C MET A 93 -7.04 -7.34 -37.14
N LEU A 94 -6.31 -8.28 -37.75
CA LEU A 94 -5.58 -9.34 -37.05
C LEU A 94 -4.47 -8.75 -36.16
N PHE A 95 -3.62 -7.87 -36.68
CA PHE A 95 -2.58 -7.21 -35.91
C PHE A 95 -3.13 -6.41 -34.75
N TYR A 96 -4.22 -5.68 -34.97
CA TYR A 96 -4.89 -4.97 -33.89
C TYR A 96 -5.41 -5.91 -32.81
N GLN A 97 -6.10 -7.00 -33.18
CA GLN A 97 -6.62 -7.99 -32.24
C GLN A 97 -5.52 -8.72 -31.48
N ILE A 98 -4.38 -8.99 -32.11
CA ILE A 98 -3.19 -9.54 -31.47
C ILE A 98 -2.68 -8.55 -30.42
N GLY A 99 -2.58 -7.27 -30.75
CA GLY A 99 -2.21 -6.21 -29.81
C GLY A 99 -3.14 -6.12 -28.60
N GLU A 100 -4.47 -6.08 -28.84
CA GLU A 100 -5.52 -6.10 -27.81
C GLU A 100 -5.44 -7.35 -26.92
N PHE A 101 -5.16 -8.51 -27.52
CA PHE A 101 -4.96 -9.75 -26.76
C PHE A 101 -3.75 -9.66 -25.83
N PHE A 102 -2.58 -9.24 -26.31
CA PHE A 102 -1.38 -9.06 -25.49
C PHE A 102 -1.61 -8.04 -24.38
N GLN A 103 -2.28 -6.93 -24.68
CA GLN A 103 -2.68 -5.94 -23.68
C GLN A 103 -3.56 -6.57 -22.60
N SER A 104 -4.66 -7.20 -22.98
CA SER A 104 -5.58 -7.86 -22.05
C SER A 104 -4.89 -8.94 -21.22
N TYR A 105 -3.96 -9.68 -21.83
CA TYR A 105 -3.18 -10.71 -21.16
C TYR A 105 -2.19 -10.12 -20.14
N ALA A 106 -1.46 -9.08 -20.52
CA ALA A 106 -0.49 -8.39 -19.67
C ALA A 106 -1.18 -7.72 -18.46
N VAL A 107 -2.24 -6.95 -18.69
CA VAL A 107 -3.07 -6.35 -17.63
C VAL A 107 -3.70 -7.43 -16.75
N GLY A 108 -4.21 -8.50 -17.34
CA GLY A 108 -4.79 -9.62 -16.60
C GLY A 108 -3.76 -10.43 -15.79
N LYS A 109 -2.49 -10.49 -16.21
CA LYS A 109 -1.40 -11.10 -15.45
C LYS A 109 -1.02 -10.21 -14.26
N SER A 110 -0.91 -8.91 -14.46
CA SER A 110 -0.62 -7.93 -13.42
C SER A 110 -1.73 -7.90 -12.36
N ARG A 111 -3.00 -7.84 -12.78
CA ARG A 111 -4.15 -7.94 -11.85
C ARG A 111 -4.19 -9.27 -11.09
N ARG A 112 -3.73 -10.39 -11.68
CA ARG A 112 -3.66 -11.68 -10.98
C ARG A 112 -2.52 -11.72 -9.96
N SER A 113 -1.46 -10.97 -10.13
CA SER A 113 -0.44 -10.80 -9.08
C SER A 113 -1.01 -10.07 -7.86
N ILE A 114 -1.93 -9.12 -8.07
CA ILE A 114 -2.72 -8.48 -7.01
C ILE A 114 -3.79 -9.45 -6.47
N ALA A 115 -4.47 -10.22 -7.32
CA ALA A 115 -5.46 -11.21 -6.92
C ALA A 115 -4.85 -12.47 -6.26
N ALA A 116 -3.55 -12.72 -6.42
CA ALA A 116 -2.85 -13.75 -5.62
C ALA A 116 -2.72 -13.33 -4.14
N LEU A 117 -2.84 -12.04 -3.83
CA LEU A 117 -3.05 -11.54 -2.46
C LEU A 117 -4.48 -11.82 -1.97
N MET A 118 -5.47 -11.91 -2.87
CA MET A 118 -6.83 -12.33 -2.52
C MET A 118 -6.92 -13.82 -2.14
N ASP A 119 -5.91 -14.61 -2.46
CA ASP A 119 -5.77 -16.02 -2.04
C ASP A 119 -5.45 -16.14 -0.54
N ILE A 120 -5.25 -14.99 0.17
CA ILE A 120 -5.11 -14.97 1.63
C ILE A 120 -6.45 -15.06 2.36
N ARG A 121 -7.59 -14.90 1.68
CA ARG A 121 -8.92 -15.06 2.31
C ARG A 121 -9.08 -16.50 2.81
N PRO A 122 -9.38 -16.71 4.08
CA PRO A 122 -9.72 -18.02 4.61
C PRO A 122 -11.10 -18.48 4.08
N ASP A 123 -11.19 -19.74 3.69
CA ASP A 123 -12.43 -20.32 3.16
C ASP A 123 -13.40 -20.72 4.27
N TYR A 124 -12.91 -20.97 5.50
CA TYR A 124 -13.69 -21.43 6.64
C TYR A 124 -13.01 -21.12 7.97
N ALA A 125 -13.78 -21.16 9.05
CA ALA A 125 -13.30 -21.18 10.42
C ALA A 125 -13.74 -22.50 11.10
N ASN A 126 -12.88 -23.08 11.94
CA ASN A 126 -13.28 -24.22 12.77
C ASN A 126 -13.69 -23.70 14.15
N ILE A 127 -14.92 -23.98 14.56
CA ILE A 127 -15.43 -23.69 15.90
C ILE A 127 -15.69 -25.00 16.64
N GLU A 128 -15.67 -24.97 17.97
CA GLU A 128 -16.01 -26.13 18.80
C GLU A 128 -17.46 -25.97 19.31
N GLU A 129 -18.35 -26.84 18.84
CA GLU A 129 -19.72 -26.95 19.30
C GLU A 129 -19.96 -28.36 19.85
N ASP A 130 -20.45 -28.46 21.09
CA ASP A 130 -20.75 -29.73 21.75
C ASP A 130 -19.58 -30.75 21.74
N GLY A 131 -18.33 -30.26 21.83
CA GLY A 131 -17.13 -31.10 21.81
C GLY A 131 -16.78 -31.65 20.41
N LYS A 132 -17.37 -31.10 19.34
CA LYS A 132 -17.06 -31.45 17.94
C LYS A 132 -16.59 -30.20 17.21
N ILE A 133 -15.62 -30.42 16.33
CA ILE A 133 -15.13 -29.35 15.42
C ILE A 133 -16.13 -29.24 14.27
N VAL A 134 -16.72 -28.07 14.12
CA VAL A 134 -17.65 -27.72 13.04
C VAL A 134 -16.99 -26.65 12.17
N ARG A 135 -17.05 -26.81 10.85
CA ARG A 135 -16.62 -25.80 9.89
C ARG A 135 -17.76 -24.86 9.59
N VAL A 136 -17.52 -23.57 9.77
CA VAL A 136 -18.46 -22.49 9.50
C VAL A 136 -17.85 -21.47 8.55
N ASP A 137 -18.68 -20.64 7.92
CA ASP A 137 -18.18 -19.49 7.18
C ASP A 137 -17.55 -18.49 8.19
N PRO A 138 -16.38 -17.89 7.89
CA PRO A 138 -15.81 -16.88 8.76
C PRO A 138 -16.74 -15.70 9.08
N ASP A 139 -17.66 -15.36 8.17
CA ASP A 139 -18.68 -14.32 8.38
C ASP A 139 -19.70 -14.67 9.48
N ASP A 140 -19.84 -15.95 9.83
CA ASP A 140 -20.78 -16.45 10.86
C ASP A 140 -20.14 -16.52 12.27
N VAL A 141 -18.85 -16.16 12.42
CA VAL A 141 -18.13 -16.23 13.69
C VAL A 141 -18.26 -14.92 14.45
N GLU A 142 -18.75 -15.00 15.70
CA GLU A 142 -18.95 -13.84 16.57
C GLU A 142 -17.67 -13.42 17.30
N VAL A 143 -17.60 -12.15 17.72
CA VAL A 143 -16.51 -11.62 18.56
C VAL A 143 -16.51 -12.30 19.93
N GLY A 144 -15.35 -12.77 20.38
CA GLY A 144 -15.17 -13.50 21.64
C GLY A 144 -15.36 -15.01 21.53
N GLN A 145 -15.79 -15.52 20.37
CA GLN A 145 -15.90 -16.95 20.11
C GLN A 145 -14.53 -17.60 19.98
N THR A 146 -14.40 -18.86 20.37
CA THR A 146 -13.16 -19.61 20.26
C THR A 146 -13.13 -20.38 18.95
N ILE A 147 -12.10 -20.12 18.16
CA ILE A 147 -11.80 -20.84 16.92
C ILE A 147 -10.57 -21.74 17.11
N LEU A 148 -10.53 -22.83 16.36
CA LEU A 148 -9.42 -23.79 16.34
C LEU A 148 -8.67 -23.65 15.01
N VAL A 149 -7.35 -23.44 15.07
CA VAL A 149 -6.49 -23.33 13.88
C VAL A 149 -5.49 -24.46 13.89
N GLN A 150 -5.63 -25.40 12.94
CA GLN A 150 -4.75 -26.57 12.83
C GLN A 150 -3.48 -26.24 12.03
N PRO A 151 -2.39 -27.04 12.16
CA PRO A 151 -1.22 -26.91 11.30
C PRO A 151 -1.58 -26.99 9.81
N GLY A 152 -1.06 -26.04 9.02
CA GLY A 152 -1.36 -25.88 7.61
C GLY A 152 -2.60 -25.04 7.30
N GLU A 153 -3.42 -24.71 8.30
CA GLU A 153 -4.59 -23.85 8.10
C GLU A 153 -4.23 -22.36 8.21
N ARG A 154 -5.06 -21.54 7.57
CA ARG A 154 -4.99 -20.08 7.71
C ARG A 154 -5.79 -19.64 8.93
N VAL A 155 -5.28 -18.66 9.64
CA VAL A 155 -6.02 -17.98 10.72
C VAL A 155 -7.19 -17.23 10.09
N PRO A 156 -8.45 -17.58 10.42
CA PRO A 156 -9.61 -16.99 9.75
C PRO A 156 -9.92 -15.56 10.20
N ILE A 157 -9.74 -15.25 11.49
CA ILE A 157 -10.12 -13.97 12.09
C ILE A 157 -9.04 -13.56 13.10
N ASP A 158 -8.83 -12.25 13.26
CA ASP A 158 -7.90 -11.71 14.25
C ASP A 158 -8.32 -12.11 15.66
N GLY A 159 -7.35 -12.44 16.51
CA GLY A 159 -7.66 -12.88 17.86
C GLY A 159 -6.45 -13.01 18.77
N VAL A 160 -6.69 -13.53 19.98
CA VAL A 160 -5.67 -13.80 21.00
C VAL A 160 -5.62 -15.30 21.28
N ILE A 161 -4.42 -15.86 21.32
CA ILE A 161 -4.21 -17.28 21.62
C ILE A 161 -4.55 -17.55 23.09
N ILE A 162 -5.51 -18.46 23.33
CA ILE A 162 -5.90 -18.89 24.68
C ILE A 162 -5.19 -20.19 25.07
N SER A 163 -4.81 -21.03 24.10
CA SER A 163 -4.10 -22.28 24.32
C SER A 163 -3.32 -22.69 23.06
N GLY A 164 -2.19 -23.34 23.25
CA GLY A 164 -1.31 -23.82 22.18
C GLY A 164 -0.08 -22.94 21.99
N GLU A 165 0.92 -23.54 21.34
CA GLU A 165 2.16 -22.88 20.89
C GLU A 165 2.41 -23.31 19.44
N SER A 166 2.84 -22.38 18.59
CA SER A 166 3.14 -22.66 17.18
C SER A 166 4.04 -21.59 16.57
N SER A 167 4.46 -21.83 15.34
CA SER A 167 5.05 -20.80 14.48
C SER A 167 4.06 -20.41 13.39
N LEU A 168 3.94 -19.12 13.12
CA LEU A 168 3.07 -18.55 12.08
C LEU A 168 3.89 -18.07 10.90
N ASN A 169 3.52 -18.47 9.71
CA ASN A 169 4.05 -17.89 8.49
C ASN A 169 3.17 -16.66 8.11
N THR A 170 3.74 -15.48 8.29
CA THR A 170 3.11 -14.19 7.99
C THR A 170 3.58 -13.60 6.67
N SER A 171 4.42 -14.30 5.91
CA SER A 171 5.10 -13.77 4.71
C SER A 171 4.14 -13.22 3.64
N ALA A 172 2.95 -13.78 3.52
CA ALA A 172 1.92 -13.29 2.59
C ALA A 172 1.30 -11.95 3.01
N LEU A 173 1.41 -11.58 4.28
CA LEU A 173 0.85 -10.37 4.88
C LEU A 173 1.93 -9.30 5.09
N THR A 174 3.01 -9.68 5.78
CA THR A 174 4.07 -8.75 6.21
C THR A 174 5.27 -8.71 5.25
N GLY A 175 5.40 -9.70 4.37
CA GLY A 175 6.59 -9.87 3.52
C GLY A 175 7.80 -10.49 4.25
N GLU A 176 7.69 -10.77 5.55
CA GLU A 176 8.75 -11.40 6.34
C GLU A 176 8.87 -12.89 6.02
N SER A 177 10.09 -13.33 5.70
CA SER A 177 10.34 -14.74 5.35
C SER A 177 10.52 -15.65 6.56
N LEU A 178 10.79 -15.10 7.75
CA LEU A 178 10.98 -15.86 8.98
C LEU A 178 9.63 -16.08 9.68
N PRO A 179 9.29 -17.34 10.03
CA PRO A 179 8.10 -17.61 10.82
C PRO A 179 8.18 -16.97 12.20
N ARG A 180 7.06 -16.44 12.67
CA ARG A 180 6.92 -15.83 13.99
C ARG A 180 6.49 -16.88 15.00
N GLU A 181 7.26 -17.11 16.05
CA GLU A 181 6.86 -17.95 17.19
C GLU A 181 5.77 -17.27 18.00
N VAL A 182 4.72 -18.03 18.32
CA VAL A 182 3.55 -17.55 19.07
C VAL A 182 3.09 -18.53 20.11
N GLY A 183 2.58 -18.01 21.23
CA GLY A 183 2.08 -18.80 22.34
C GLY A 183 0.88 -18.16 23.05
N ARG A 184 0.51 -18.69 24.18
CA ARG A 184 -0.65 -18.23 24.97
C ARG A 184 -0.52 -16.75 25.36
N GLY A 185 -1.51 -15.95 25.00
CA GLY A 185 -1.59 -14.51 25.27
C GLY A 185 -1.12 -13.63 24.12
N ASP A 186 -0.51 -14.22 23.06
CA ASP A 186 -0.09 -13.47 21.90
C ASP A 186 -1.26 -13.17 20.97
N GLU A 187 -1.20 -12.00 20.33
CA GLU A 187 -2.13 -11.62 19.28
C GLU A 187 -1.73 -12.25 17.95
N ILE A 188 -2.71 -12.73 17.22
CA ILE A 188 -2.54 -13.26 15.87
C ILE A 188 -3.46 -12.57 14.88
N ILE A 189 -2.97 -12.45 13.66
CA ILE A 189 -3.65 -11.77 12.55
C ILE A 189 -4.22 -12.79 11.56
N SER A 190 -5.41 -12.50 11.06
CA SER A 190 -6.08 -13.28 10.02
C SER A 190 -5.23 -13.32 8.74
N GLY A 191 -5.31 -14.43 8.01
CA GLY A 191 -4.52 -14.67 6.81
C GLY A 191 -3.13 -15.29 7.05
N SER A 192 -2.60 -15.29 8.29
CA SER A 192 -1.38 -16.02 8.67
C SER A 192 -1.58 -17.53 8.53
N ILE A 193 -0.55 -18.27 8.15
CA ILE A 193 -0.60 -19.75 8.06
C ILE A 193 0.01 -20.35 9.32
N ASN A 194 -0.77 -21.16 10.03
CA ASN A 194 -0.28 -21.92 11.16
C ASN A 194 0.63 -23.07 10.71
N MET A 195 1.85 -23.19 11.26
CA MET A 195 2.88 -24.11 10.75
C MET A 195 2.98 -25.43 11.54
N SER A 196 2.91 -25.40 12.87
CA SER A 196 3.36 -26.55 13.68
C SER A 196 2.34 -27.05 14.70
N GLY A 197 1.87 -26.21 15.61
CA GLY A 197 0.98 -26.59 16.71
C GLY A 197 -0.48 -26.28 16.45
N VAL A 198 -1.41 -26.89 17.21
CA VAL A 198 -2.82 -26.52 17.19
C VAL A 198 -3.02 -25.31 18.09
N LEU A 199 -3.66 -24.27 17.58
CA LEU A 199 -3.95 -23.05 18.30
C LEU A 199 -5.45 -22.93 18.59
N GLN A 200 -5.79 -22.61 19.83
CA GLN A 200 -7.13 -22.13 20.21
C GLN A 200 -7.06 -20.62 20.34
N VAL A 201 -7.88 -19.93 19.59
CA VAL A 201 -7.84 -18.47 19.45
C VAL A 201 -9.21 -17.92 19.81
N ARG A 202 -9.24 -16.92 20.68
CA ARG A 202 -10.44 -16.13 20.94
C ARG A 202 -10.47 -14.96 19.99
N THR A 203 -11.51 -14.85 19.17
CA THR A 203 -11.70 -13.78 18.20
C THR A 203 -11.82 -12.42 18.90
N THR A 204 -11.20 -11.39 18.33
CA THR A 204 -11.25 -10.00 18.83
C THR A 204 -12.03 -9.07 17.91
N LYS A 205 -12.31 -9.51 16.68
CA LYS A 205 -13.03 -8.76 15.64
C LYS A 205 -14.02 -9.65 14.92
N GLU A 206 -14.99 -9.05 14.22
CA GLU A 206 -15.77 -9.73 13.19
C GLU A 206 -14.92 -9.96 11.94
N PHE A 207 -15.31 -10.91 11.08
CA PHE A 207 -14.53 -11.20 9.87
C PHE A 207 -14.41 -9.99 8.94
N GLY A 208 -15.48 -9.20 8.76
CA GLY A 208 -15.47 -7.98 7.96
C GLY A 208 -14.45 -6.94 8.43
N ASP A 209 -14.19 -6.88 9.75
CA ASP A 209 -13.23 -5.98 10.39
C ASP A 209 -11.82 -6.61 10.56
N SER A 210 -11.64 -7.85 10.13
CA SER A 210 -10.36 -8.55 10.24
C SER A 210 -9.28 -7.93 9.36
N THR A 211 -8.02 -8.14 9.73
CA THR A 211 -6.86 -7.64 8.97
C THR A 211 -6.89 -8.10 7.52
N VAL A 212 -7.25 -9.36 7.26
CA VAL A 212 -7.33 -9.88 5.90
C VAL A 212 -8.44 -9.21 5.09
N SER A 213 -9.62 -8.97 5.67
CA SER A 213 -10.74 -8.30 4.99
C SER A 213 -10.39 -6.87 4.61
N LYS A 214 -9.74 -6.12 5.51
CA LYS A 214 -9.27 -4.76 5.25
C LYS A 214 -8.20 -4.71 4.16
N ILE A 215 -7.25 -5.65 4.16
CA ILE A 215 -6.24 -5.76 3.10
C ILE A 215 -6.92 -6.00 1.74
N LEU A 216 -7.91 -6.90 1.70
CA LEU A 216 -8.65 -7.20 0.47
C LEU A 216 -9.43 -5.98 -0.04
N GLU A 217 -10.10 -5.25 0.84
CA GLU A 217 -10.81 -4.01 0.52
C GLU A 217 -9.85 -2.93 -0.02
N LEU A 218 -8.69 -2.72 0.63
CA LEU A 218 -7.66 -1.80 0.18
C LEU A 218 -7.12 -2.15 -1.21
N VAL A 219 -6.92 -3.43 -1.48
CA VAL A 219 -6.45 -3.92 -2.79
C VAL A 219 -7.53 -3.71 -3.86
N GLU A 220 -8.80 -3.95 -3.54
CA GLU A 220 -9.92 -3.76 -4.47
C GLU A 220 -10.14 -2.27 -4.78
N ASP A 221 -10.13 -1.40 -3.76
CA ASP A 221 -10.29 0.05 -3.93
C ASP A 221 -9.10 0.67 -4.69
N SER A 222 -7.88 0.16 -4.47
CA SER A 222 -6.68 0.59 -5.20
C SER A 222 -6.80 0.42 -6.71
N ALA A 223 -7.50 -0.63 -7.16
CA ALA A 223 -7.72 -0.89 -8.58
C ALA A 223 -8.70 0.09 -9.24
N SER A 224 -9.49 0.82 -8.45
CA SER A 224 -10.51 1.77 -8.90
C SER A 224 -9.98 3.20 -9.05
N ARG A 225 -8.95 3.60 -8.31
CA ARG A 225 -8.40 4.97 -8.28
C ARG A 225 -7.44 5.23 -9.42
N LYS A 226 -7.87 6.04 -10.38
CA LYS A 226 -7.08 6.41 -11.57
C LYS A 226 -6.01 7.45 -11.25
N SER A 227 -4.84 7.32 -11.89
CA SER A 227 -3.78 8.32 -11.83
C SER A 227 -4.06 9.55 -12.69
N LYS A 228 -3.36 10.67 -12.41
CA LYS A 228 -3.38 11.85 -13.29
C LYS A 228 -2.87 11.55 -14.68
N SER A 229 -1.94 10.60 -14.80
CA SER A 229 -1.41 10.13 -16.09
C SER A 229 -2.47 9.38 -16.90
N GLU A 230 -3.35 8.59 -16.26
CA GLU A 230 -4.49 7.96 -16.93
C GLU A 230 -5.54 8.98 -17.38
N ASP A 231 -5.81 9.99 -16.56
CA ASP A 231 -6.67 11.13 -16.93
C ASP A 231 -6.09 11.95 -18.07
N PHE A 232 -4.77 12.12 -18.12
CA PHE A 232 -4.08 12.77 -19.22
C PHE A 232 -4.29 12.02 -20.54
N ILE A 233 -4.15 10.68 -20.52
CA ILE A 233 -4.40 9.85 -21.72
C ILE A 233 -5.84 10.04 -22.20
N ALA A 234 -6.80 10.01 -21.30
CA ALA A 234 -8.22 10.20 -21.65
C ALA A 234 -8.48 11.60 -22.26
N LYS A 235 -7.84 12.64 -21.74
CA LYS A 235 -7.89 14.00 -22.27
C LYS A 235 -7.16 14.12 -23.62
N PHE A 236 -5.98 13.52 -23.74
CA PHE A 236 -5.21 13.48 -24.96
C PHE A 236 -5.98 12.79 -26.08
N ALA A 237 -6.52 11.59 -25.83
CA ALA A 237 -7.32 10.85 -26.82
C ALA A 237 -8.52 11.66 -27.33
N ARG A 238 -9.17 12.44 -26.46
CA ARG A 238 -10.33 13.28 -26.82
C ARG A 238 -9.99 14.37 -27.84
N VAL A 239 -8.74 14.84 -27.89
CA VAL A 239 -8.28 15.85 -28.85
C VAL A 239 -7.57 15.20 -30.04
N TYR A 240 -6.72 14.22 -29.75
CA TYR A 240 -5.89 13.54 -30.75
C TYR A 240 -6.73 12.78 -31.79
N THR A 241 -7.72 12.00 -31.36
CA THR A 241 -8.50 11.17 -32.27
C THR A 241 -9.30 11.99 -33.29
N PRO A 242 -10.05 13.05 -32.91
CA PRO A 242 -10.66 13.94 -33.91
C PRO A 242 -9.63 14.59 -34.84
N ALA A 243 -8.48 15.03 -34.32
CA ALA A 243 -7.43 15.66 -35.15
C ALA A 243 -6.91 14.68 -36.22
N VAL A 244 -6.68 13.42 -35.84
CA VAL A 244 -6.29 12.37 -36.79
C VAL A 244 -7.38 12.10 -37.81
N CYS A 245 -8.65 12.01 -37.39
CA CYS A 245 -9.79 11.83 -38.34
C CYS A 245 -9.90 12.96 -39.35
N TYR A 246 -9.84 14.21 -38.87
CA TYR A 246 -9.88 15.37 -39.79
C TYR A 246 -8.63 15.44 -40.65
N GLY A 247 -7.46 15.08 -40.13
CA GLY A 247 -6.22 14.97 -40.93
C GLY A 247 -6.32 13.94 -42.05
N ALA A 248 -6.89 12.77 -41.75
CA ALA A 248 -7.15 11.71 -42.72
C ALA A 248 -8.15 12.19 -43.81
N LEU A 249 -9.23 12.85 -43.39
CA LEU A 249 -10.20 13.42 -44.32
C LEU A 249 -9.57 14.47 -45.22
N ALA A 250 -8.75 15.36 -44.66
CA ALA A 250 -8.03 16.35 -45.40
C ALA A 250 -7.04 15.69 -46.39
N LEU A 251 -6.32 14.64 -45.97
CA LEU A 251 -5.42 13.88 -46.84
C LEU A 251 -6.16 13.16 -47.98
N ALA A 252 -7.38 12.69 -47.75
CA ALA A 252 -8.18 12.07 -48.78
C ALA A 252 -8.70 13.06 -49.82
N LEU A 253 -9.02 14.31 -49.43
CA LEU A 253 -9.74 15.26 -50.26
C LEU A 253 -8.84 16.37 -50.83
N LEU A 254 -7.94 16.98 -50.04
CA LEU A 254 -7.20 18.17 -50.45
C LEU A 254 -6.20 17.91 -51.58
N PRO A 255 -5.37 16.85 -51.56
CA PRO A 255 -4.39 16.63 -52.65
C PRO A 255 -5.05 16.33 -54.01
N PRO A 256 -6.11 15.50 -54.12
CA PRO A 256 -6.85 15.33 -55.38
C PRO A 256 -7.37 16.67 -55.92
N LEU A 257 -8.02 17.47 -55.03
CA LEU A 257 -8.55 18.78 -55.41
C LEU A 257 -7.45 19.75 -55.87
N PHE A 258 -6.31 19.75 -55.17
CA PHE A 258 -5.16 20.56 -55.56
C PHE A 258 -4.59 20.16 -56.93
N LEU A 259 -4.41 18.84 -57.17
CA LEU A 259 -3.98 18.32 -58.46
C LEU A 259 -4.94 18.69 -59.58
N MET A 260 -6.23 18.67 -59.35
CA MET A 260 -7.24 19.14 -60.27
C MET A 260 -7.08 20.63 -60.63
N LEU A 261 -6.96 21.49 -59.61
CA LEU A 261 -6.94 22.94 -59.78
C LEU A 261 -5.68 23.44 -60.47
N PHE A 262 -4.52 22.83 -60.14
CA PHE A 262 -3.21 23.33 -60.55
C PHE A 262 -2.52 22.49 -61.63
N SER A 263 -2.88 21.22 -61.80
CA SER A 263 -2.22 20.30 -62.75
C SER A 263 -3.11 19.86 -63.89
N GLY A 264 -4.38 20.33 -63.95
CA GLY A 264 -5.30 20.03 -65.04
C GLY A 264 -5.71 18.55 -65.15
N VAL A 265 -5.47 17.77 -64.09
CA VAL A 265 -5.86 16.35 -64.01
C VAL A 265 -7.38 16.28 -63.93
N SER A 266 -8.01 15.50 -64.80
CA SER A 266 -9.47 15.29 -64.79
C SER A 266 -9.90 14.61 -63.46
N LEU A 267 -11.03 15.07 -62.89
CA LEU A 267 -11.69 14.42 -61.74
C LEU A 267 -12.13 12.98 -62.14
N GLY A 268 -11.19 12.05 -61.98
CA GLY A 268 -11.49 10.64 -62.05
C GLY A 268 -11.43 10.00 -60.66
N PHE A 269 -12.25 8.98 -60.41
CA PHE A 269 -12.21 8.25 -59.13
C PHE A 269 -10.82 7.68 -58.82
N ALA A 270 -10.04 7.32 -59.83
CA ALA A 270 -8.66 6.84 -59.74
C ALA A 270 -7.71 7.85 -59.02
N THR A 271 -7.96 9.16 -59.12
CA THR A 271 -7.17 10.18 -58.44
C THR A 271 -7.48 10.18 -56.94
N PHE A 272 -8.74 9.96 -56.54
CA PHE A 272 -9.15 9.90 -55.15
C PHE A 272 -8.74 8.58 -54.49
N GLU A 273 -8.76 7.48 -55.20
CA GLU A 273 -8.46 6.13 -54.75
C GLU A 273 -7.09 6.06 -54.02
N THR A 274 -6.04 6.54 -54.70
CA THR A 274 -4.69 6.58 -54.09
C THR A 274 -4.64 7.40 -52.80
N TRP A 275 -5.35 8.52 -52.74
CA TRP A 275 -5.36 9.38 -51.55
C TRP A 275 -6.27 8.86 -50.43
N ILE A 276 -7.37 8.23 -50.78
CA ILE A 276 -8.22 7.50 -49.82
C ILE A 276 -7.42 6.36 -49.20
N TYR A 277 -6.72 5.55 -49.99
CA TYR A 277 -5.84 4.51 -49.48
C TYR A 277 -4.79 5.07 -48.48
N ARG A 278 -4.09 6.15 -48.87
CA ARG A 278 -3.11 6.83 -47.98
C ARG A 278 -3.76 7.36 -46.72
N ALA A 279 -4.96 7.88 -46.78
CA ALA A 279 -5.70 8.35 -45.61
C ALA A 279 -6.13 7.18 -44.67
N LEU A 280 -6.54 6.03 -45.23
CA LEU A 280 -6.82 4.83 -44.45
C LEU A 280 -5.57 4.29 -43.75
N VAL A 281 -4.44 4.23 -44.46
CA VAL A 281 -3.14 3.86 -43.88
C VAL A 281 -2.74 4.83 -42.76
N PHE A 282 -2.93 6.13 -42.99
CA PHE A 282 -2.65 7.17 -41.98
C PHE A 282 -3.48 6.96 -40.70
N LEU A 283 -4.76 6.60 -40.82
CA LEU A 283 -5.62 6.28 -39.67
C LEU A 283 -5.07 5.10 -38.87
N VAL A 284 -4.63 4.03 -39.54
CA VAL A 284 -4.06 2.83 -38.89
C VAL A 284 -2.78 3.15 -38.11
N ILE A 285 -1.83 3.85 -38.77
CA ILE A 285 -0.51 4.19 -38.18
C ILE A 285 -0.66 5.16 -37.01
N SER A 286 -1.68 6.02 -37.04
CA SER A 286 -1.93 7.02 -36.00
C SER A 286 -2.58 6.44 -34.72
N CYS A 287 -2.67 5.11 -34.56
CA CYS A 287 -3.18 4.53 -33.30
C CYS A 287 -2.14 4.68 -32.18
N PRO A 288 -2.46 5.37 -31.05
CA PRO A 288 -1.55 5.49 -29.91
C PRO A 288 -1.61 4.25 -28.99
N CYS A 289 -1.76 3.04 -29.58
CA CYS A 289 -2.03 1.80 -28.86
C CYS A 289 -0.97 1.50 -27.77
N ALA A 290 0.31 1.73 -28.07
CA ALA A 290 1.40 1.51 -27.11
C ALA A 290 1.29 2.42 -25.87
N LEU A 291 0.91 3.69 -26.06
CA LEU A 291 0.75 4.65 -24.96
C LEU A 291 -0.40 4.25 -24.04
N VAL A 292 -1.54 3.87 -24.61
CA VAL A 292 -2.75 3.48 -23.86
C VAL A 292 -2.52 2.21 -23.04
N VAL A 293 -1.64 1.31 -23.50
CA VAL A 293 -1.30 0.06 -22.82
C VAL A 293 -0.26 0.25 -21.73
N SER A 294 0.82 1.00 -22.02
CA SER A 294 2.01 0.99 -21.18
C SER A 294 1.77 1.64 -19.82
N ILE A 295 0.95 2.69 -19.73
CA ILE A 295 0.74 3.43 -18.49
C ILE A 295 -0.02 2.60 -17.44
N PRO A 296 -1.23 2.06 -17.70
CA PRO A 296 -1.89 1.20 -16.73
C PRO A 296 -1.06 -0.02 -16.34
N LEU A 297 -0.36 -0.63 -17.32
CA LEU A 297 0.48 -1.79 -17.07
C LEU A 297 1.62 -1.47 -16.10
N SER A 298 2.27 -0.32 -16.25
CA SER A 298 3.36 0.12 -15.36
C SER A 298 2.85 0.35 -13.93
N PHE A 299 1.70 1.01 -13.76
CA PHE A 299 1.10 1.21 -12.44
C PHE A 299 0.69 -0.10 -11.78
N PHE A 300 0.02 -1.00 -12.50
CA PHE A 300 -0.34 -2.31 -11.94
C PHE A 300 0.88 -3.16 -11.59
N ALA A 301 1.95 -3.09 -12.39
CA ALA A 301 3.20 -3.78 -12.08
C ALA A 301 3.88 -3.18 -10.84
N GLY A 302 3.88 -1.85 -10.70
CA GLY A 302 4.42 -1.14 -9.55
C GLY A 302 3.66 -1.45 -8.26
N ILE A 303 2.33 -1.34 -8.27
CA ILE A 303 1.47 -1.67 -7.12
C ILE A 303 1.63 -3.15 -6.73
N GLY A 304 1.60 -4.06 -7.72
CA GLY A 304 1.78 -5.49 -7.45
C GLY A 304 3.19 -5.85 -6.97
N GLY A 305 4.21 -5.11 -7.39
CA GLY A 305 5.59 -5.24 -6.88
C GLY A 305 5.70 -4.77 -5.44
N ALA A 306 5.20 -3.57 -5.14
CA ALA A 306 5.16 -3.01 -3.79
C ALA A 306 4.42 -3.92 -2.79
N SER A 307 3.28 -4.45 -3.21
CA SER A 307 2.46 -5.34 -2.39
C SER A 307 3.16 -6.65 -2.03
N ARG A 308 4.00 -7.22 -2.93
CA ARG A 308 4.83 -8.41 -2.62
C ARG A 308 5.89 -8.14 -1.57
N GLU A 309 6.32 -6.91 -1.48
CA GLU A 309 7.26 -6.42 -0.47
C GLU A 309 6.57 -5.97 0.81
N GLY A 310 5.27 -6.27 1.00
CA GLY A 310 4.52 -5.84 2.18
C GLY A 310 4.19 -4.34 2.21
N ILE A 311 4.18 -3.67 1.05
CA ILE A 311 3.83 -2.25 0.92
C ILE A 311 2.51 -2.14 0.16
N LEU A 312 1.44 -1.79 0.86
CA LEU A 312 0.12 -1.61 0.25
C LEU A 312 -0.06 -0.15 -0.18
N VAL A 313 -0.29 0.06 -1.47
CA VAL A 313 -0.51 1.40 -2.05
C VAL A 313 -1.97 1.50 -2.51
N LYS A 314 -2.72 2.47 -2.00
CA LYS A 314 -4.17 2.63 -2.24
C LYS A 314 -4.53 3.21 -3.62
N GLY A 315 -3.67 3.15 -4.60
CA GLY A 315 -4.00 3.55 -5.97
C GLY A 315 -2.85 4.02 -6.82
N ALA A 316 -3.06 4.03 -8.14
CA ALA A 316 -2.09 4.48 -9.12
C ALA A 316 -1.74 5.98 -8.95
N ASN A 317 -2.72 6.81 -8.55
CA ASN A 317 -2.51 8.22 -8.24
C ASN A 317 -1.55 8.43 -7.06
N ILE A 318 -1.59 7.56 -6.06
CA ILE A 318 -0.69 7.61 -4.91
C ILE A 318 0.73 7.26 -5.33
N LEU A 319 0.90 6.19 -6.14
CA LEU A 319 2.22 5.82 -6.67
C LEU A 319 2.84 6.94 -7.52
N GLU A 320 2.02 7.63 -8.33
CA GLU A 320 2.46 8.82 -9.08
C GLU A 320 2.87 9.96 -8.15
N THR A 321 2.10 10.20 -7.08
CA THR A 321 2.38 11.26 -6.10
C THR A 321 3.63 10.95 -5.29
N LEU A 322 3.86 9.68 -4.90
CA LEU A 322 5.07 9.20 -4.22
C LEU A 322 6.34 9.57 -4.99
N SER A 323 6.34 9.47 -6.31
CA SER A 323 7.50 9.85 -7.14
C SER A 323 7.88 11.34 -7.05
N LYS A 324 6.96 12.18 -6.58
CA LYS A 324 7.11 13.64 -6.43
C LYS A 324 7.41 14.06 -4.99
N VAL A 325 7.50 13.13 -4.05
CA VAL A 325 7.82 13.43 -2.65
C VAL A 325 9.22 14.01 -2.55
N ARG A 326 9.33 15.15 -1.87
CA ARG A 326 10.59 15.84 -1.60
C ARG A 326 10.78 16.12 -0.12
N THR A 327 9.71 16.14 0.66
CA THR A 327 9.75 16.31 2.11
C THR A 327 9.07 15.10 2.75
N VAL A 328 9.75 14.49 3.74
CA VAL A 328 9.17 13.41 4.55
C VAL A 328 9.12 13.88 6.00
N VAL A 329 7.94 13.81 6.57
CA VAL A 329 7.63 14.16 7.95
C VAL A 329 7.37 12.88 8.72
N PHE A 330 8.08 12.68 9.81
CA PHE A 330 7.96 11.49 10.65
C PHE A 330 7.30 11.83 11.98
N ASP A 331 6.40 10.98 12.44
CA ASP A 331 6.21 10.87 13.89
C ASP A 331 7.41 10.19 14.52
N LYS A 332 7.64 10.42 15.81
CA LYS A 332 8.74 9.78 16.53
C LYS A 332 8.34 8.38 17.01
N THR A 333 7.31 8.32 17.86
CA THR A 333 6.95 7.13 18.64
C THR A 333 6.27 6.07 17.77
N GLY A 334 6.70 4.81 17.85
CA GLY A 334 6.17 3.74 17.01
C GLY A 334 6.65 3.77 15.56
N THR A 335 7.11 4.90 15.05
CA THR A 335 7.60 5.11 13.67
C THR A 335 9.11 5.01 13.59
N LEU A 336 9.83 5.98 14.11
CA LEU A 336 11.31 5.99 14.18
C LEU A 336 11.84 5.19 15.37
N THR A 337 11.01 5.00 16.38
CA THR A 337 11.30 4.25 17.59
C THR A 337 10.34 3.07 17.72
N LYS A 338 10.67 2.13 18.62
CA LYS A 338 9.87 0.93 18.87
C LYS A 338 8.59 1.19 19.69
N GLY A 339 8.44 2.40 20.26
CA GLY A 339 7.35 2.69 21.19
C GLY A 339 7.47 1.96 22.54
N VAL A 340 8.62 1.36 22.82
CA VAL A 340 8.95 0.71 24.09
C VAL A 340 10.04 1.51 24.79
N PHE A 341 9.85 1.72 26.09
CA PHE A 341 10.87 2.37 26.91
C PHE A 341 11.86 1.33 27.41
N GLU A 342 13.15 1.64 27.31
CA GLU A 342 14.23 0.88 27.93
C GLU A 342 14.96 1.74 28.93
N VAL A 343 15.59 1.09 29.90
CA VAL A 343 16.44 1.75 30.89
C VAL A 343 17.74 2.14 30.22
N ASN A 344 17.98 3.45 30.08
CA ASN A 344 19.17 4.00 29.41
C ASN A 344 20.31 4.34 30.38
N ALA A 345 19.97 4.82 31.58
CA ALA A 345 20.95 5.22 32.55
C ALA A 345 20.41 5.14 33.98
N PHE A 346 21.33 5.03 34.93
CA PHE A 346 21.08 5.13 36.36
C PHE A 346 21.98 6.23 36.91
N HIS A 347 21.39 7.23 37.55
CA HIS A 347 22.11 8.34 38.13
C HIS A 347 21.82 8.48 39.64
N ASP A 348 22.80 8.88 40.40
CA ASP A 348 22.67 9.20 41.84
C ASP A 348 22.23 10.67 42.01
N HIS A 349 23.08 11.54 42.53
CA HIS A 349 22.79 12.96 42.70
C HIS A 349 23.35 13.77 41.52
N GLY A 350 22.46 14.28 40.69
CA GLY A 350 22.81 14.99 39.45
C GLY A 350 22.91 14.07 38.23
N ASP A 351 23.83 14.35 37.30
CA ASP A 351 24.12 13.55 36.12
C ASP A 351 25.29 12.58 36.32
N ILE A 352 25.54 12.17 37.56
CA ILE A 352 26.62 11.24 37.89
C ILE A 352 26.10 9.83 37.72
N ASP A 353 26.70 9.08 36.80
CA ASP A 353 26.38 7.67 36.60
C ASP A 353 26.68 6.86 37.86
N ILE A 354 25.77 5.98 38.24
CA ILE A 354 26.00 5.00 39.27
C ILE A 354 26.93 3.93 38.68
N ASP A 355 28.18 3.88 39.14
CA ASP A 355 29.17 2.92 38.64
C ASP A 355 29.07 1.54 39.30
N VAL A 356 28.44 1.46 40.49
CA VAL A 356 28.33 0.21 41.25
C VAL A 356 27.15 -0.59 40.78
N GLU A 357 27.38 -1.75 40.15
CA GLU A 357 26.33 -2.63 39.63
C GLU A 357 25.33 -3.10 40.68
N ALA A 358 25.78 -3.26 41.97
CA ALA A 358 24.88 -3.62 43.07
C ALA A 358 23.87 -2.50 43.38
N GLU A 359 24.27 -1.24 43.26
CA GLU A 359 23.40 -0.08 43.51
C GLU A 359 22.40 0.11 42.37
N LYS A 360 22.84 -0.06 41.11
CA LYS A 360 21.94 -0.10 39.93
C LYS A 360 20.89 -1.18 40.09
N ALA A 361 21.32 -2.41 40.43
CA ALA A 361 20.44 -3.55 40.61
C ALA A 361 19.43 -3.32 41.74
N GLN A 362 19.84 -2.70 42.84
CA GLN A 362 18.97 -2.38 43.96
C GLN A 362 17.96 -1.29 43.62
N LEU A 363 18.38 -0.24 42.91
CA LEU A 363 17.52 0.84 42.46
C LEU A 363 16.44 0.32 41.51
N LEU A 364 16.86 -0.53 40.55
CA LEU A 364 15.94 -1.16 39.61
C LEU A 364 14.99 -2.16 40.29
N GLU A 365 15.49 -2.93 41.27
CA GLU A 365 14.67 -3.85 42.05
C GLU A 365 13.53 -3.11 42.79
N TYR A 366 13.86 -2.06 43.53
CA TYR A 366 12.88 -1.27 44.26
C TYR A 366 11.85 -0.62 43.32
N ALA A 367 12.33 0.00 42.23
CA ALA A 367 11.46 0.59 41.25
C ALA A 367 10.49 -0.45 40.60
N SER A 368 11.02 -1.62 40.25
CA SER A 368 10.21 -2.68 39.60
C SER A 368 9.19 -3.30 40.56
N ILE A 369 9.55 -3.50 41.85
CA ILE A 369 8.64 -4.05 42.85
C ILE A 369 7.50 -3.05 43.12
N VAL A 370 7.77 -1.77 43.34
CA VAL A 370 6.74 -0.75 43.58
C VAL A 370 5.82 -0.61 42.38
N GLU A 371 6.39 -0.52 41.20
CA GLU A 371 5.63 -0.38 39.92
C GLU A 371 4.93 -1.67 39.50
N SER A 372 5.16 -2.82 40.18
CA SER A 372 4.47 -4.08 39.83
C SER A 372 2.95 -4.05 39.98
N SER A 373 2.44 -3.06 40.69
CA SER A 373 1.01 -2.83 40.88
C SER A 373 0.40 -1.87 39.84
N SER A 374 1.21 -1.28 38.98
CA SER A 374 0.80 -0.32 37.95
C SER A 374 0.67 -0.99 36.59
N SER A 375 -0.31 -0.54 35.81
CA SER A 375 -0.46 -0.91 34.39
C SER A 375 0.24 0.08 33.42
N HIS A 376 0.94 1.07 33.96
CA HIS A 376 1.60 2.11 33.18
C HIS A 376 2.73 1.53 32.29
N PRO A 377 2.96 2.01 31.05
CA PRO A 377 4.06 1.54 30.17
C PRO A 377 5.44 1.58 30.84
N ILE A 378 5.71 2.61 31.62
CA ILE A 378 6.95 2.75 32.42
C ILE A 378 7.14 1.55 33.38
N ALA A 379 6.07 1.12 34.04
CA ALA A 379 6.09 0.00 34.96
C ALA A 379 6.50 -1.30 34.24
N LYS A 380 5.94 -1.56 33.05
CA LYS A 380 6.30 -2.73 32.23
C LYS A 380 7.77 -2.70 31.83
N SER A 381 8.28 -1.54 31.45
CA SER A 381 9.68 -1.39 31.04
C SER A 381 10.66 -1.61 32.19
N LEU A 382 10.36 -1.11 33.39
CA LEU A 382 11.15 -1.36 34.58
C LEU A 382 11.15 -2.86 34.96
N GLN A 383 9.99 -3.52 34.88
CA GLN A 383 9.87 -4.96 35.18
C GLN A 383 10.64 -5.81 34.15
N GLN A 384 10.58 -5.45 32.87
CA GLN A 384 11.36 -6.12 31.81
C GLN A 384 12.86 -5.95 32.02
N ALA A 385 13.31 -4.73 32.36
CA ALA A 385 14.71 -4.47 32.65
C ALA A 385 15.21 -5.25 33.89
N TYR A 386 14.36 -5.40 34.92
CA TYR A 386 14.66 -6.21 36.09
C TYR A 386 14.83 -7.68 35.78
N GLY A 387 13.99 -8.24 34.87
CA GLY A 387 14.16 -9.58 34.31
C GLY A 387 13.99 -10.75 35.28
N LYS A 388 13.61 -10.48 36.54
CA LYS A 388 13.42 -11.50 37.60
C LYS A 388 11.96 -11.54 38.04
N ALA A 389 11.53 -12.68 38.56
CA ALA A 389 10.21 -12.79 39.16
C ALA A 389 10.06 -11.87 40.37
N ILE A 390 8.99 -11.07 40.38
CA ILE A 390 8.73 -10.12 41.48
C ILE A 390 7.98 -10.85 42.57
N ASP A 391 8.60 -10.91 43.77
CA ASP A 391 7.94 -11.45 44.97
C ASP A 391 7.00 -10.40 45.58
N ARG A 392 5.72 -10.56 45.29
CA ARG A 392 4.69 -9.65 45.79
C ARG A 392 4.42 -9.77 47.29
N SER A 393 4.96 -10.80 47.97
CA SER A 393 4.82 -10.92 49.43
C SER A 393 5.64 -9.88 50.19
N ARG A 394 6.68 -9.30 49.56
CA ARG A 394 7.54 -8.25 50.12
C ARG A 394 6.90 -6.86 50.11
N ILE A 395 5.79 -6.67 49.37
CA ILE A 395 5.16 -5.36 49.18
C ILE A 395 3.90 -5.24 50.05
N SER A 396 3.75 -4.11 50.70
CA SER A 396 2.55 -3.76 51.49
C SER A 396 2.28 -2.25 51.40
N ASP A 397 1.09 -1.81 51.84
CA ASP A 397 0.69 -0.40 51.90
C ASP A 397 0.93 0.40 50.59
N VAL A 398 0.53 -0.19 49.48
CA VAL A 398 0.67 0.41 48.16
C VAL A 398 -0.29 1.60 48.01
N ARG A 399 0.23 2.77 47.68
CA ARG A 399 -0.52 4.01 47.45
C ARG A 399 -0.13 4.62 46.13
N GLU A 400 -1.05 4.60 45.20
CA GLU A 400 -0.90 5.30 43.93
C GLU A 400 -1.31 6.78 44.11
N ILE A 401 -0.41 7.69 43.74
CA ILE A 401 -0.62 9.13 43.80
C ILE A 401 -0.80 9.62 42.36
N SER A 402 -2.04 9.91 42.01
CA SER A 402 -2.43 10.23 40.63
C SER A 402 -1.55 11.32 40.01
N GLY A 403 -0.95 11.01 38.85
CA GLY A 403 -0.10 11.93 38.09
C GLY A 403 1.28 12.21 38.72
N LYS A 404 1.67 11.48 39.80
CA LYS A 404 2.95 11.69 40.49
C LYS A 404 3.80 10.41 40.62
N GLY A 405 3.17 9.25 40.91
CA GLY A 405 3.87 7.99 41.05
C GLY A 405 3.25 7.09 42.14
N ILE A 406 4.02 6.13 42.63
CA ILE A 406 3.57 5.12 43.59
C ILE A 406 4.50 5.13 44.81
N SER A 407 3.91 4.97 45.99
CA SER A 407 4.61 4.71 47.24
C SER A 407 4.16 3.39 47.83
N ALA A 408 5.08 2.57 48.34
CA ALA A 408 4.77 1.31 48.97
C ALA A 408 5.76 0.96 50.09
N MET A 409 5.43 0.01 50.94
CA MET A 409 6.42 -0.55 51.89
C MET A 409 6.98 -1.85 51.31
N ILE A 410 8.32 -1.93 51.22
CA ILE A 410 9.07 -3.12 50.82
C ILE A 410 9.90 -3.56 52.01
N ASP A 411 9.69 -4.77 52.52
CA ASP A 411 10.39 -5.34 53.69
C ASP A 411 10.41 -4.40 54.90
N GLY A 412 9.33 -3.64 55.12
CA GLY A 412 9.21 -2.68 56.20
C GLY A 412 9.82 -1.31 55.97
N VAL A 413 10.37 -1.06 54.78
CA VAL A 413 10.95 0.24 54.35
C VAL A 413 10.04 0.94 53.37
N VAL A 414 9.75 2.22 53.56
CA VAL A 414 8.96 3.02 52.62
C VAL A 414 9.79 3.31 51.35
N VAL A 415 9.28 2.91 50.22
CA VAL A 415 9.88 3.19 48.90
C VAL A 415 8.87 3.99 48.06
N ALA A 416 9.33 5.06 47.45
CA ALA A 416 8.52 5.88 46.54
C ALA A 416 9.20 5.97 45.19
N VAL A 417 8.39 5.77 44.13
CA VAL A 417 8.83 5.77 42.73
C VAL A 417 7.91 6.70 41.94
N GLY A 418 8.48 7.68 41.25
CA GLY A 418 7.65 8.60 40.46
C GLY A 418 8.43 9.81 39.92
N ASN A 419 7.67 10.84 39.57
CA ASN A 419 8.24 12.06 39.01
C ASN A 419 8.74 13.03 40.08
N GLU A 420 9.36 14.15 39.66
CA GLU A 420 9.88 15.20 40.53
C GLU A 420 8.84 15.72 41.55
N ARG A 421 7.54 15.79 41.14
CA ARG A 421 6.46 16.29 42.01
C ARG A 421 6.24 15.37 43.21
N LEU A 422 6.40 14.07 43.04
CA LEU A 422 6.31 13.11 44.15
C LEU A 422 7.44 13.33 45.15
N MET A 423 8.64 13.53 44.67
CA MET A 423 9.83 13.78 45.54
C MET A 423 9.65 15.06 46.36
N VAL A 424 9.20 16.14 45.74
CA VAL A 424 8.90 17.41 46.42
C VAL A 424 7.81 17.24 47.48
N GLU A 425 6.74 16.48 47.21
CA GLU A 425 5.69 16.19 48.20
C GLU A 425 6.22 15.42 49.42
N MET A 426 7.24 14.58 49.22
CA MET A 426 7.93 13.87 50.30
C MET A 426 9.01 14.72 50.99
N ASN A 427 9.08 16.02 50.70
CA ASN A 427 10.11 16.95 51.19
C ASN A 427 11.55 16.54 50.83
N LEU A 428 11.71 15.87 49.68
CA LEU A 428 12.98 15.50 49.10
C LEU A 428 13.34 16.48 47.97
N THR A 429 14.63 16.78 47.83
CA THR A 429 15.13 17.60 46.73
C THR A 429 15.51 16.69 45.58
N PRO A 430 14.71 16.61 44.51
CA PRO A 430 15.06 15.80 43.36
C PRO A 430 16.21 16.44 42.59
N CYS A 431 17.02 15.60 41.96
CA CYS A 431 18.08 16.07 41.09
C CYS A 431 17.55 16.42 39.71
N HIS A 432 18.01 17.55 39.16
CA HIS A 432 17.79 17.87 37.75
C HIS A 432 18.77 17.08 36.88
N CYS A 433 18.26 16.07 36.21
CA CYS A 433 19.01 15.30 35.23
C CYS A 433 19.02 16.02 33.87
N LYS A 434 20.20 16.12 33.23
CA LYS A 434 20.37 16.68 31.88
C LYS A 434 20.27 15.62 30.80
N THR A 435 20.33 14.33 31.19
CA THR A 435 20.21 13.23 30.25
C THR A 435 18.78 13.19 29.69
N ALA A 436 18.69 13.09 28.39
CA ALA A 436 17.40 13.08 27.70
C ALA A 436 16.67 11.76 27.94
N GLY A 437 15.45 11.84 28.45
CA GLY A 437 14.60 10.67 28.72
C GLY A 437 13.47 10.98 29.69
N THR A 438 12.67 9.97 29.97
CA THR A 438 11.68 10.00 31.06
C THR A 438 12.39 9.63 32.35
N ILE A 439 12.40 10.55 33.31
CA ILE A 439 13.10 10.37 34.57
C ILE A 439 12.14 9.78 35.60
N VAL A 440 12.54 8.66 36.17
CA VAL A 440 11.86 7.99 37.29
C VAL A 440 12.71 8.09 38.52
N HIS A 441 12.30 8.95 39.44
CA HIS A 441 13.00 9.14 40.71
C HIS A 441 12.62 8.04 41.69
N VAL A 442 13.59 7.60 42.49
CA VAL A 442 13.42 6.59 43.53
C VAL A 442 13.88 7.13 44.86
N ALA A 443 13.03 7.00 45.88
CA ALA A 443 13.36 7.34 47.25
C ALA A 443 13.14 6.12 48.16
N VAL A 444 14.09 5.84 49.06
CA VAL A 444 14.06 4.69 49.96
C VAL A 444 14.26 5.17 51.39
N GLY A 445 13.37 4.77 52.31
CA GLY A 445 13.46 5.13 53.72
C GLY A 445 13.45 6.65 54.00
N GLY A 446 12.75 7.43 53.16
CA GLY A 446 12.69 8.89 53.26
C GLY A 446 13.94 9.63 52.78
N ARG A 447 14.83 8.96 52.04
CA ARG A 447 16.01 9.55 51.41
C ARG A 447 15.93 9.37 49.89
N TYR A 448 16.40 10.37 49.15
CA TYR A 448 16.57 10.25 47.71
C TYR A 448 17.70 9.27 47.41
N SER A 449 17.42 8.24 46.61
CA SER A 449 18.36 7.15 46.30
C SER A 449 18.90 7.22 44.86
N GLY A 450 18.31 8.06 44.04
CA GLY A 450 18.71 8.19 42.64
C GLY A 450 17.53 8.22 41.67
N HIS A 451 17.85 8.17 40.38
CA HIS A 451 16.83 8.11 39.34
C HIS A 451 17.25 7.23 38.19
N ILE A 452 16.23 6.67 37.54
CA ILE A 452 16.35 5.82 36.36
C ILE A 452 15.90 6.65 35.15
N VAL A 453 16.73 6.71 34.13
CA VAL A 453 16.39 7.38 32.87
C VAL A 453 15.89 6.34 31.89
N LEU A 454 14.64 6.50 31.46
CA LEU A 454 14.00 5.67 30.47
C LEU A 454 13.97 6.42 29.13
N GLY A 455 14.36 5.76 28.07
CA GLY A 455 14.30 6.30 26.71
C GLY A 455 13.55 5.37 25.77
N ASP A 456 12.88 5.97 24.81
CA ASP A 456 12.27 5.22 23.71
C ASP A 456 13.37 4.73 22.75
N VAL A 457 13.32 3.45 22.38
CA VAL A 457 14.39 2.79 21.63
C VAL A 457 14.24 3.12 20.13
N VAL A 458 15.26 3.73 19.57
CA VAL A 458 15.34 3.96 18.12
C VAL A 458 15.40 2.61 17.38
N LYS A 459 14.59 2.42 16.35
CA LYS A 459 14.65 1.22 15.52
C LYS A 459 16.02 1.15 14.82
N PRO A 460 16.66 -0.03 14.74
CA PRO A 460 18.00 -0.17 14.14
C PRO A 460 18.05 0.32 12.68
N THR A 461 16.95 0.16 11.95
CA THR A 461 16.82 0.50 10.53
C THR A 461 16.52 1.97 10.26
N SER A 462 16.08 2.77 11.25
CA SER A 462 15.62 4.15 11.05
C SER A 462 16.69 5.07 10.46
N LYS A 463 17.95 4.91 10.90
CA LYS A 463 19.05 5.72 10.39
C LYS A 463 19.33 5.46 8.92
N ASP A 464 19.37 4.20 8.54
CA ASP A 464 19.60 3.79 7.15
C ASP A 464 18.42 4.19 6.26
N ALA A 465 17.18 4.05 6.76
CA ALA A 465 15.98 4.49 6.05
C ALA A 465 16.00 6.00 5.74
N VAL A 466 16.38 6.86 6.71
CA VAL A 466 16.52 8.31 6.48
C VAL A 466 17.60 8.60 5.44
N ALA A 467 18.73 7.88 5.48
CA ALA A 467 19.81 8.03 4.51
C ALA A 467 19.39 7.60 3.09
N ASP A 468 18.64 6.50 2.97
CA ASP A 468 18.17 5.98 1.67
C ASP A 468 17.07 6.83 1.06
N LEU A 469 16.20 7.44 1.86
CA LEU A 469 15.24 8.44 1.38
C LEU A 469 15.94 9.62 0.70
N ARG A 470 17.05 10.10 1.26
CA ARG A 470 17.84 11.17 0.64
C ARG A 470 18.45 10.74 -0.71
N LYS A 471 18.96 9.51 -0.81
CA LYS A 471 19.44 8.94 -2.09
C LYS A 471 18.33 8.84 -3.12
N SER A 472 17.10 8.60 -2.67
CA SER A 472 15.89 8.51 -3.52
C SER A 472 15.33 9.87 -3.95
N GLY A 473 15.94 10.99 -3.53
CA GLY A 473 15.56 12.34 -3.95
C GLY A 473 14.72 13.14 -2.96
N VAL A 474 14.57 12.66 -1.73
CA VAL A 474 14.02 13.45 -0.61
C VAL A 474 15.03 14.52 -0.24
N THR A 475 14.60 15.78 -0.24
CA THR A 475 15.45 16.95 0.02
C THR A 475 15.37 17.45 1.45
N GLN A 476 14.30 17.08 2.17
CA GLN A 476 14.07 17.50 3.54
C GLN A 476 13.41 16.41 4.36
N THR A 477 13.90 16.22 5.57
CA THR A 477 13.32 15.34 6.58
C THR A 477 12.93 16.14 7.82
N VAL A 478 11.75 15.88 8.36
CA VAL A 478 11.21 16.61 9.53
C VAL A 478 10.71 15.60 10.55
N MET A 479 10.87 15.86 11.83
CA MET A 479 10.28 15.05 12.90
C MET A 479 9.29 15.89 13.70
N LEU A 480 8.09 15.34 13.92
CA LEU A 480 7.08 15.90 14.82
C LEU A 480 6.97 15.00 16.06
N THR A 481 7.01 15.58 17.25
CA THR A 481 6.91 14.80 18.50
C THR A 481 6.33 15.61 19.66
N GLY A 482 5.65 14.93 20.57
CA GLY A 482 5.21 15.50 21.86
C GLY A 482 6.31 15.60 22.90
N ASP A 483 7.48 15.00 22.67
CA ASP A 483 8.59 14.95 23.63
C ASP A 483 9.19 16.33 23.92
N ALA A 484 9.89 16.39 25.04
CA ALA A 484 10.69 17.54 25.39
C ALA A 484 11.81 17.81 24.35
N ARG A 485 12.10 19.09 24.12
CA ARG A 485 13.01 19.53 23.07
C ARG A 485 14.39 18.85 23.10
N PRO A 486 15.08 18.69 24.27
CA PRO A 486 16.40 18.04 24.32
C PRO A 486 16.37 16.60 23.83
N VAL A 487 15.31 15.82 24.17
CA VAL A 487 15.13 14.42 23.72
C VAL A 487 14.93 14.37 22.23
N ALA A 488 14.05 15.24 21.70
CA ALA A 488 13.74 15.30 20.29
C ALA A 488 14.97 15.68 19.43
N GLU A 489 15.75 16.69 19.86
CA GLU A 489 16.97 17.12 19.17
C GLU A 489 18.06 16.04 19.18
N GLN A 490 18.23 15.31 20.30
CA GLN A 490 19.18 14.21 20.38
C GLN A 490 18.84 13.07 19.41
N ILE A 491 17.59 12.63 19.37
CA ILE A 491 17.12 11.56 18.47
C ILE A 491 17.28 12.01 17.01
N ALA A 492 16.82 13.21 16.67
CA ALA A 492 16.93 13.74 15.31
C ALA A 492 18.39 13.85 14.85
N GLY A 493 19.29 14.32 15.73
CA GLY A 493 20.73 14.39 15.46
C GLY A 493 21.34 13.02 15.19
N SER A 494 20.95 11.99 15.95
CA SER A 494 21.43 10.60 15.77
C SER A 494 20.99 9.98 14.44
N LEU A 495 19.79 10.35 13.97
CA LEU A 495 19.19 9.87 12.73
C LEU A 495 19.54 10.73 11.51
N GLY A 496 20.09 11.93 11.74
CA GLY A 496 20.40 12.88 10.67
C GLY A 496 19.18 13.59 10.09
N ILE A 497 18.13 13.80 10.88
CA ILE A 497 16.91 14.52 10.48
C ILE A 497 17.18 16.03 10.46
N ASP A 498 16.66 16.76 9.42
CA ASP A 498 17.01 18.16 9.19
C ASP A 498 16.29 19.14 10.12
N ARG A 499 15.04 18.86 10.48
CA ARG A 499 14.22 19.74 11.33
C ARG A 499 13.42 18.94 12.35
N VAL A 500 13.20 19.54 13.51
CA VAL A 500 12.43 18.96 14.62
C VAL A 500 11.44 19.97 15.15
N HIS A 501 10.22 19.54 15.36
CA HIS A 501 9.20 20.25 16.12
C HIS A 501 8.82 19.38 17.32
N SER A 502 9.10 19.87 18.50
CA SER A 502 8.93 19.18 19.79
C SER A 502 7.79 19.79 20.60
N GLN A 503 7.38 19.11 21.69
CA GLN A 503 6.34 19.52 22.63
C GLN A 503 4.98 19.79 21.97
N LEU A 504 4.66 19.03 20.91
CA LEU A 504 3.43 19.18 20.14
C LEU A 504 2.30 18.36 20.75
N LEU A 505 1.15 18.96 20.91
CA LEU A 505 -0.12 18.25 21.10
C LEU A 505 -0.63 17.71 19.75
N PRO A 506 -1.56 16.75 19.73
CA PRO A 506 -2.10 16.21 18.47
C PRO A 506 -2.61 17.27 17.50
N ALA A 507 -3.31 18.30 17.99
CA ALA A 507 -3.77 19.43 17.17
C ALA A 507 -2.62 20.28 16.61
N ASP A 508 -1.52 20.43 17.38
CA ASP A 508 -0.35 21.18 16.95
C ASP A 508 0.40 20.45 15.84
N LYS A 509 0.42 19.09 15.85
CA LYS A 509 1.00 18.28 14.76
C LYS A 509 0.29 18.57 13.43
N VAL A 510 -1.05 18.63 13.43
CA VAL A 510 -1.84 18.98 12.23
C VAL A 510 -1.48 20.38 11.74
N SER A 511 -1.46 21.37 12.65
CA SER A 511 -1.12 22.75 12.31
C SER A 511 0.31 22.90 11.76
N GLN A 512 1.28 22.14 12.30
CA GLN A 512 2.64 22.13 11.76
C GLN A 512 2.71 21.46 10.39
N MET A 513 1.95 20.37 10.19
CA MET A 513 1.85 19.73 8.89
C MET A 513 1.30 20.67 7.82
N GLU A 514 0.26 21.46 8.14
CA GLU A 514 -0.30 22.48 7.24
C GLU A 514 0.73 23.54 6.86
N LYS A 515 1.51 24.04 7.82
CA LYS A 515 2.58 25.01 7.54
C LYS A 515 3.68 24.42 6.64
N ILE A 516 4.00 23.15 6.80
CA ILE A 516 4.98 22.45 5.95
C ILE A 516 4.42 22.34 4.51
N LEU A 517 3.15 21.97 4.37
CA LEU A 517 2.46 21.89 3.07
C LEU A 517 2.42 23.25 2.37
N GLU A 518 2.07 24.32 3.08
CA GLU A 518 2.02 25.69 2.53
C GLU A 518 3.40 26.21 2.11
N SER A 519 4.46 25.81 2.81
CA SER A 519 5.85 26.22 2.50
C SER A 519 6.47 25.40 1.37
N SER A 520 5.83 24.31 0.95
CA SER A 520 6.35 23.42 -0.10
C SER A 520 6.08 24.00 -1.49
N GLN A 521 6.99 23.73 -2.44
CA GLN A 521 6.80 24.11 -3.84
C GLN A 521 5.65 23.31 -4.47
N ALA A 522 4.97 23.90 -5.45
CA ALA A 522 3.75 23.31 -6.03
C ALA A 522 3.91 21.88 -6.56
N ASP A 523 5.09 21.53 -7.07
CA ASP A 523 5.41 20.20 -7.60
C ASP A 523 6.10 19.28 -6.58
N ALA A 524 6.53 19.81 -5.43
CA ALA A 524 7.17 19.04 -4.36
C ALA A 524 6.12 18.55 -3.36
N LYS A 525 5.95 17.23 -3.26
CA LYS A 525 4.96 16.61 -2.40
C LYS A 525 5.54 16.28 -1.03
N VAL A 526 4.66 16.31 -0.02
CA VAL A 526 4.99 16.04 1.37
C VAL A 526 4.34 14.73 1.79
N ALA A 527 5.17 13.78 2.28
CA ALA A 527 4.69 12.55 2.90
C ALA A 527 4.74 12.68 4.42
N PHE A 528 3.76 12.13 5.11
CA PHE A 528 3.78 11.93 6.56
C PHE A 528 3.82 10.45 6.88
N VAL A 529 4.72 10.05 7.78
CA VAL A 529 4.89 8.67 8.23
C VAL A 529 4.57 8.59 9.72
N GLY A 530 3.63 7.74 10.10
CA GLY A 530 3.20 7.57 11.49
C GLY A 530 2.67 6.18 11.79
N ASP A 531 2.54 5.82 13.08
CA ASP A 531 1.95 4.55 13.52
C ASP A 531 0.42 4.57 13.57
N GLY A 532 -0.13 5.74 13.55
CA GLY A 532 -1.51 6.04 13.19
C GLY A 532 -2.56 6.08 14.27
N ILE A 533 -2.35 5.66 15.48
CA ILE A 533 -3.40 5.72 16.52
C ILE A 533 -3.77 7.20 16.83
N ASN A 534 -2.76 8.03 17.00
CA ASN A 534 -2.94 9.46 17.29
C ASN A 534 -2.74 10.37 16.07
N ASP A 535 -2.23 9.82 14.98
CA ASP A 535 -1.78 10.56 13.82
C ASP A 535 -2.73 10.49 12.60
N ALA A 536 -3.85 9.77 12.71
CA ALA A 536 -4.84 9.66 11.63
C ALA A 536 -5.25 11.02 11.03
N PRO A 537 -5.45 12.11 11.82
CA PRO A 537 -5.73 13.43 11.26
C PRO A 537 -4.56 14.00 10.46
N VAL A 538 -3.32 13.73 10.86
CA VAL A 538 -2.11 14.21 10.17
C VAL A 538 -1.87 13.40 8.89
N LEU A 539 -2.05 12.06 8.95
CA LEU A 539 -2.00 11.15 7.80
C LEU A 539 -2.94 11.59 6.68
N SER A 540 -4.21 11.88 7.05
CA SER A 540 -5.22 12.33 6.07
C SER A 540 -4.95 13.73 5.50
N ARG A 541 -4.18 14.56 6.21
CA ARG A 541 -3.88 15.94 5.81
C ARG A 541 -2.68 16.05 4.88
N ALA A 542 -1.74 15.12 4.96
CA ALA A 542 -0.56 15.07 4.09
C ALA A 542 -0.91 14.92 2.61
N ASP A 543 0.01 15.25 1.69
CA ASP A 543 -0.15 14.86 0.27
C ASP A 543 -0.15 13.33 0.13
N ILE A 544 0.58 12.64 1.01
CA ILE A 544 0.59 11.18 1.17
C ILE A 544 0.74 10.83 2.64
N GLY A 545 -0.22 10.08 3.16
CA GLY A 545 -0.14 9.46 4.47
C GLY A 545 0.42 8.05 4.36
N ILE A 546 1.46 7.72 5.15
CA ILE A 546 2.08 6.41 5.22
C ILE A 546 1.92 5.88 6.64
N ALA A 547 1.16 4.80 6.81
CA ALA A 547 1.00 4.13 8.11
C ALA A 547 2.02 3.01 8.28
N MET A 548 2.61 2.94 9.49
CA MET A 548 3.53 1.88 9.90
C MET A 548 2.78 0.74 10.57
N GLY A 549 3.17 -0.51 10.23
CA GLY A 549 2.73 -1.73 10.91
C GLY A 549 1.32 -2.22 10.57
N ALA A 550 1.21 -3.49 10.17
CA ALA A 550 -0.09 -4.15 9.92
C ALA A 550 -0.95 -4.30 11.17
N MET A 551 -0.33 -4.21 12.35
CA MET A 551 -0.99 -4.25 13.67
C MET A 551 -1.29 -2.84 14.21
N GLY A 552 -1.05 -1.79 13.40
CA GLY A 552 -1.45 -0.42 13.70
C GLY A 552 -2.97 -0.28 13.83
N SER A 553 -3.43 0.84 14.39
CA SER A 553 -4.87 1.05 14.58
C SER A 553 -5.60 1.02 13.24
N ASP A 554 -6.77 0.42 13.22
CA ASP A 554 -7.67 0.42 12.06
C ASP A 554 -7.90 1.82 11.49
N ALA A 555 -7.97 2.82 12.36
CA ALA A 555 -8.09 4.23 11.99
C ALA A 555 -6.89 4.75 11.17
N ALA A 556 -5.67 4.25 11.45
CA ALA A 556 -4.49 4.63 10.68
C ALA A 556 -4.48 4.01 9.30
N ILE A 557 -4.80 2.72 9.25
CA ILE A 557 -4.91 2.00 7.98
C ILE A 557 -5.95 2.69 7.09
N GLU A 558 -7.10 3.10 7.64
CA GLU A 558 -8.14 3.80 6.90
C GLU A 558 -7.69 5.18 6.41
N ALA A 559 -7.00 5.94 7.26
CA ALA A 559 -6.56 7.31 6.98
C ALA A 559 -5.34 7.40 6.03
N ALA A 560 -4.50 6.36 5.97
CA ALA A 560 -3.28 6.37 5.17
C ALA A 560 -3.53 6.05 3.70
N ASP A 561 -2.66 6.56 2.82
CA ASP A 561 -2.61 6.24 1.38
C ASP A 561 -1.70 5.05 1.09
N VAL A 562 -0.72 4.82 1.95
CA VAL A 562 0.23 3.72 1.89
C VAL A 562 0.31 3.07 3.26
N VAL A 563 0.31 1.74 3.30
CA VAL A 563 0.46 0.97 4.53
C VAL A 563 1.69 0.07 4.42
N LEU A 564 2.62 0.21 5.35
CA LEU A 564 3.76 -0.69 5.50
C LEU A 564 3.36 -1.82 6.43
N MET A 565 3.39 -3.06 5.95
CA MET A 565 2.93 -4.24 6.71
C MET A 565 3.97 -4.73 7.70
N ASP A 566 5.22 -4.28 7.55
CA ASP A 566 6.36 -4.64 8.40
C ASP A 566 6.92 -3.39 9.08
N ASP A 567 7.22 -3.50 10.38
CA ASP A 567 7.80 -2.41 11.19
C ASP A 567 9.29 -2.15 10.93
N ALA A 568 9.94 -3.04 10.20
CA ALA A 568 11.38 -2.94 9.92
C ALA A 568 11.71 -2.19 8.61
N ARG A 569 10.71 -1.79 7.85
CA ARG A 569 10.88 -1.17 6.51
C ARG A 569 10.65 0.31 6.48
#